data_0c0c1ff30c18356950efa54a6fed6efe
#
_entry.id   0c0c1ff30c18356950efa54a6fed6efe
#
_cell.length_a   1.000
_cell.length_b   1.000
_cell.length_c   1.000
_cell.angle_alpha   90.00
_cell.angle_beta   90.00
_cell.angle_gamma   90.00
#
_symmetry.space_group_name_H-M   'P 1'
#
loop_
_entity.id
_entity.type
_entity.pdbx_description
1 polymer ?
#
loop_
_entity_poly.entity_id
_entity_poly.type
_entity_poly.pdbx_seq_one_letter_code
_entity_poly.pdbx_strand_id
1 'polypeptide(L)'
;MALKECTKKEQANSYELEVNVDGETFGNAVNRVYKKQVKSINIPGFRKGKAPRHVIEKMYGSEVFYEDAMQDCYPDALYEAAKEAGIKIVSVETLEAIEASKEGFSFKANVVVEPEMEINNYLGIEVTKKSTEVTESGRGGNTSWNSASPDSGIQNSLSSV
;
A
#
# COMPACT_ATOMS: atom_id res chain seq x y z
N MET A 1 -2.64 9.13 17.53
CA MET A 1 -3.39 8.94 16.29
C MET A 1 -4.63 8.14 16.64
N ALA A 2 -5.77 8.38 15.99
CA ALA A 2 -7.00 7.65 16.29
C ALA A 2 -7.71 7.30 14.97
N LEU A 3 -8.13 6.04 14.85
CA LEU A 3 -9.05 5.59 13.81
C LEU A 3 -10.43 6.20 14.12
N LYS A 4 -10.99 6.97 13.20
CA LYS A 4 -12.29 7.59 13.39
C LYS A 4 -13.42 6.71 12.87
N GLU A 5 -13.23 6.10 11.71
CA GLU A 5 -14.22 5.24 11.09
C GLU A 5 -13.54 4.20 10.18
N CYS A 6 -14.12 2.99 10.17
CA CYS A 6 -13.72 1.90 9.28
C CYS A 6 -14.98 1.35 8.61
N THR A 7 -15.15 1.63 7.33
CA THR A 7 -16.33 1.22 6.57
C THR A 7 -15.94 0.24 5.47
N LYS A 8 -16.58 -0.93 5.45
CA LYS A 8 -16.40 -1.93 4.38
C LYS A 8 -17.14 -1.46 3.13
N LYS A 9 -16.44 -1.41 2.00
CA LYS A 9 -17.05 -1.09 0.70
C LYS A 9 -17.76 -2.31 0.08
N GLU A 10 -18.62 -2.05 -0.89
CA GLU A 10 -19.31 -3.10 -1.66
C GLU A 10 -18.34 -3.96 -2.50
N GLN A 11 -17.20 -3.42 -2.85
CA GLN A 11 -16.14 -4.17 -3.52
C GLN A 11 -15.49 -5.17 -2.55
N ALA A 12 -15.31 -6.40 -3.03
CA ALA A 12 -14.70 -7.46 -2.24
C ALA A 12 -13.31 -7.01 -1.73
N ASN A 13 -13.11 -7.12 -0.41
CA ASN A 13 -11.86 -6.85 0.29
C ASN A 13 -11.37 -5.39 0.27
N SER A 14 -12.24 -4.42 -0.05
CA SER A 14 -11.92 -2.99 0.01
C SER A 14 -12.56 -2.35 1.23
N TYR A 15 -11.75 -1.59 1.98
CA TYR A 15 -12.18 -0.83 3.15
C TYR A 15 -11.84 0.64 2.99
N GLU A 16 -12.72 1.48 3.48
CA GLU A 16 -12.48 2.91 3.63
C GLU A 16 -12.14 3.20 5.08
N LEU A 17 -10.97 3.77 5.31
CA LEU A 17 -10.48 4.16 6.63
C LEU A 17 -10.45 5.67 6.70
N GLU A 18 -11.12 6.23 7.69
CA GLU A 18 -10.97 7.64 8.07
C GLU A 18 -10.08 7.74 9.30
N VAL A 19 -8.94 8.37 9.15
CA VAL A 19 -7.92 8.48 10.19
C VAL A 19 -7.69 9.94 10.54
N ASN A 20 -7.63 10.21 11.84
CA ASN A 20 -7.28 11.52 12.36
C ASN A 20 -5.89 11.47 13.02
N VAL A 21 -5.02 12.38 12.63
CA VAL A 21 -3.66 12.52 13.17
C VAL A 21 -3.58 13.75 14.05
N ASP A 22 -3.12 13.55 15.29
CA ASP A 22 -3.00 14.61 16.28
C ASP A 22 -1.99 15.68 15.87
N GLY A 23 -2.23 16.89 16.32
CA GLY A 23 -1.38 18.05 16.03
C GLY A 23 0.05 17.92 16.55
N GLU A 24 0.27 17.17 17.63
CA GLU A 24 1.62 16.90 18.15
C GLU A 24 2.43 16.04 17.17
N THR A 25 1.84 14.94 16.70
CA THR A 25 2.46 14.03 15.72
C THR A 25 2.70 14.77 14.39
N PHE A 26 1.70 15.50 13.92
CA PHE A 26 1.81 16.30 12.72
C PHE A 26 2.87 17.41 12.84
N GLY A 27 2.92 18.12 13.97
CA GLY A 27 3.92 19.14 14.24
C GLY A 27 5.36 18.58 14.23
N ASN A 28 5.53 17.38 14.75
CA ASN A 28 6.82 16.66 14.72
C ASN A 28 7.23 16.29 13.29
N ALA A 29 6.27 15.85 12.46
CA ALA A 29 6.51 15.56 11.05
C ALA A 29 6.88 16.84 10.28
N VAL A 30 6.14 17.92 10.47
CA VAL A 30 6.47 19.25 9.86
C VAL A 30 7.88 19.68 10.24
N ASN A 31 8.31 19.48 11.48
CA ASN A 31 9.67 19.78 11.90
C ASN A 31 10.72 18.87 11.25
N ARG A 32 10.41 17.59 11.03
CA ARG A 32 11.28 16.66 10.30
C ARG A 32 11.44 17.11 8.84
N VAL A 33 10.33 17.42 8.17
CA VAL A 33 10.32 17.90 6.78
C VAL A 33 11.06 19.22 6.65
N TYR A 34 10.81 20.18 7.55
CA TYR A 34 11.56 21.43 7.56
C TYR A 34 13.08 21.18 7.61
N LYS A 35 13.56 20.30 8.50
CA LYS A 35 15.00 19.96 8.62
C LYS A 35 15.57 19.32 7.36
N LYS A 36 14.76 18.57 6.61
CA LYS A 36 15.14 18.00 5.33
C LYS A 36 15.19 19.07 4.24
N GLN A 37 14.14 19.87 4.10
CA GLN A 37 13.97 20.81 3.01
C GLN A 37 14.77 22.11 3.16
N VAL A 38 15.02 22.61 4.38
CA VAL A 38 15.79 23.83 4.59
C VAL A 38 17.17 23.79 3.93
N LYS A 39 17.72 22.60 3.76
CA LYS A 39 19.02 22.38 3.10
C LYS A 39 18.98 22.63 1.58
N SER A 40 17.80 22.48 0.96
CA SER A 40 17.60 22.68 -0.48
C SER A 40 17.09 24.08 -0.82
N ILE A 41 16.29 24.68 0.08
CA ILE A 41 15.66 25.97 -0.12
C ILE A 41 16.70 27.11 -0.03
N ASN A 42 16.67 28.00 -1.02
CA ASN A 42 17.50 29.20 -1.02
C ASN A 42 16.64 30.43 -0.73
N ILE A 43 16.90 31.09 0.39
CA ILE A 43 16.15 32.27 0.82
C ILE A 43 17.04 33.51 0.76
N PRO A 44 16.59 34.58 0.09
CA PRO A 44 17.32 35.85 0.06
C PRO A 44 17.62 36.35 1.48
N GLY A 45 18.87 36.72 1.74
CA GLY A 45 19.30 37.18 3.05
C GLY A 45 19.71 36.12 4.06
N PHE A 46 19.58 34.84 3.71
CA PHE A 46 20.02 33.72 4.56
C PHE A 46 20.97 32.80 3.81
N ARG A 47 21.96 32.28 4.53
CA ARG A 47 22.80 31.22 3.99
C ARG A 47 21.98 29.95 3.83
N LYS A 48 22.17 29.23 2.73
CA LYS A 48 21.50 27.95 2.42
C LYS A 48 21.54 27.01 3.62
N GLY A 49 20.39 26.50 4.02
CA GLY A 49 20.22 25.62 5.17
C GLY A 49 20.18 26.29 6.55
N LYS A 50 20.21 27.61 6.64
CA LYS A 50 20.20 28.35 7.91
C LYS A 50 19.00 29.29 8.09
N ALA A 51 18.07 29.28 7.16
CA ALA A 51 16.86 30.06 7.28
C ALA A 51 15.93 29.49 8.37
N PRO A 52 15.44 30.30 9.32
CA PRO A 52 14.50 29.87 10.33
C PRO A 52 13.13 29.52 9.72
N ARG A 53 12.44 28.54 10.31
CA ARG A 53 11.12 28.07 9.85
C ARG A 53 10.13 29.19 9.63
N HIS A 54 9.99 30.13 10.59
CA HIS A 54 9.05 31.24 10.51
C HIS A 54 9.28 32.19 9.32
N VAL A 55 10.53 32.29 8.84
CA VAL A 55 10.85 33.11 7.67
C VAL A 55 10.37 32.43 6.39
N ILE A 56 10.54 31.09 6.31
CA ILE A 56 10.06 30.29 5.18
C ILE A 56 8.54 30.33 5.13
N GLU A 57 7.87 30.09 6.25
CA GLU A 57 6.41 30.13 6.37
C GLU A 57 5.85 31.52 6.02
N LYS A 58 6.56 32.60 6.35
CA LYS A 58 6.15 33.96 6.01
C LYS A 58 6.27 34.28 4.52
N MET A 59 7.24 33.66 3.83
CA MET A 59 7.49 33.91 2.39
C MET A 59 6.67 32.99 1.49
N TYR A 60 6.50 31.75 1.87
CA TYR A 60 5.87 30.70 1.05
C TYR A 60 4.51 30.22 1.57
N GLY A 61 4.11 30.68 2.75
CA GLY A 61 2.92 30.20 3.45
C GLY A 61 3.24 29.12 4.47
N SER A 62 2.37 28.99 5.47
CA SER A 62 2.52 27.95 6.52
C SER A 62 2.27 26.54 5.98
N GLU A 63 1.56 26.44 4.86
CA GLU A 63 1.13 25.18 4.25
C GLU A 63 2.22 24.50 3.41
N VAL A 64 3.31 25.22 3.10
CA VAL A 64 4.39 24.71 2.25
C VAL A 64 5.00 23.37 2.74
N PHE A 65 4.95 23.12 4.04
CA PHE A 65 5.47 21.89 4.63
C PHE A 65 4.40 20.85 4.93
N TYR A 66 3.10 21.20 4.78
CA TYR A 66 2.01 20.32 5.20
C TYR A 66 1.88 19.12 4.28
N GLU A 67 1.96 19.33 2.97
CA GLU A 67 1.85 18.26 1.99
C GLU A 67 2.91 17.17 2.21
N ASP A 68 4.17 17.58 2.33
CA ASP A 68 5.26 16.64 2.59
C ASP A 68 5.17 16.02 3.99
N ALA A 69 4.69 16.78 4.99
CA ALA A 69 4.49 16.25 6.34
C ALA A 69 3.36 15.22 6.38
N MET A 70 2.29 15.43 5.63
CA MET A 70 1.22 14.45 5.47
C MET A 70 1.75 13.17 4.82
N GLN A 71 2.53 13.30 3.74
CA GLN A 71 3.16 12.14 3.08
C GLN A 71 4.09 11.36 4.02
N ASP A 72 4.82 12.04 4.90
CA ASP A 72 5.71 11.42 5.91
C ASP A 72 4.90 10.72 7.02
N CYS A 73 3.65 11.15 7.28
CA CYS A 73 2.78 10.60 8.33
C CYS A 73 1.85 9.46 7.86
N TYR A 74 1.46 9.44 6.58
CA TYR A 74 0.49 8.46 6.08
C TYR A 74 0.84 7.00 6.41
N PRO A 75 2.07 6.50 6.17
CA PRO A 75 2.38 5.10 6.43
C PRO A 75 2.26 4.73 7.90
N ASP A 76 2.72 5.60 8.80
CA ASP A 76 2.66 5.37 10.24
C ASP A 76 1.20 5.37 10.73
N ALA A 77 0.41 6.35 10.26
CA ALA A 77 -1.00 6.47 10.62
C ALA A 77 -1.86 5.32 10.10
N LEU A 78 -1.62 4.87 8.86
CA LEU A 78 -2.30 3.70 8.29
C LEU A 78 -1.95 2.41 9.01
N TYR A 79 -0.69 2.24 9.40
CA TYR A 79 -0.27 1.07 10.16
C TYR A 79 -0.95 0.99 11.52
N GLU A 80 -1.03 2.10 12.25
CA GLU A 80 -1.73 2.15 13.53
C GLU A 80 -3.25 1.92 13.37
N ALA A 81 -3.87 2.55 12.37
CA ALA A 81 -5.28 2.36 12.05
C ALA A 81 -5.60 0.90 11.67
N ALA A 82 -4.75 0.26 10.86
CA ALA A 82 -4.90 -1.15 10.52
C ALA A 82 -4.80 -2.07 11.72
N LYS A 83 -3.89 -1.75 12.64
CA LYS A 83 -3.72 -2.50 13.90
C LYS A 83 -4.92 -2.35 14.82
N GLU A 84 -5.49 -1.14 14.93
CA GLU A 84 -6.72 -0.88 15.71
C GLU A 84 -7.94 -1.59 15.11
N ALA A 85 -8.07 -1.58 13.78
CA ALA A 85 -9.14 -2.28 13.06
C ALA A 85 -8.94 -3.81 12.98
N GLY A 86 -7.75 -4.32 13.32
CA GLY A 86 -7.41 -5.74 13.23
C GLY A 86 -7.33 -6.28 11.81
N ILE A 87 -7.09 -5.42 10.83
CA ILE A 87 -7.03 -5.75 9.40
C ILE A 87 -5.59 -5.74 8.88
N LYS A 88 -5.33 -6.59 7.89
CA LYS A 88 -4.04 -6.61 7.17
C LYS A 88 -4.18 -5.90 5.84
N ILE A 89 -3.58 -4.73 5.73
CA ILE A 89 -3.54 -3.96 4.49
C ILE A 89 -2.53 -4.60 3.54
N VAL A 90 -2.99 -4.91 2.32
CA VAL A 90 -2.17 -5.42 1.22
C VAL A 90 -1.72 -4.27 0.33
N SER A 91 -2.63 -3.37 -0.01
CA SER A 91 -2.33 -2.19 -0.81
C SER A 91 -3.23 -1.01 -0.45
N VAL A 92 -2.77 0.18 -0.79
CA VAL A 92 -3.52 1.42 -0.66
C VAL A 92 -3.86 1.89 -2.08
N GLU A 93 -5.15 2.06 -2.38
CA GLU A 93 -5.61 2.49 -3.69
C GLU A 93 -5.61 4.01 -3.82
N THR A 94 -6.25 4.68 -2.86
CA THR A 94 -6.37 6.13 -2.85
C THR A 94 -6.17 6.69 -1.46
N LEU A 95 -5.57 7.89 -1.42
CA LEU A 95 -5.41 8.70 -0.22
C LEU A 95 -5.95 10.08 -0.51
N GLU A 96 -6.93 10.52 0.27
CA GLU A 96 -7.55 11.83 0.14
C GLU A 96 -7.44 12.58 1.48
N ALA A 97 -6.75 13.71 1.47
CA ALA A 97 -6.73 14.60 2.63
C ALA A 97 -8.06 15.36 2.70
N ILE A 98 -8.73 15.31 3.85
CA ILE A 98 -9.99 16.02 4.08
C ILE A 98 -9.69 17.43 4.61
N GLU A 99 -8.99 17.48 5.71
CA GLU A 99 -8.64 18.72 6.37
C GLU A 99 -7.22 18.66 6.90
N ALA A 100 -6.47 19.73 6.72
CA ALA A 100 -5.15 19.90 7.30
C ALA A 100 -5.08 21.24 8.03
N SER A 101 -4.80 21.18 9.33
CA SER A 101 -4.65 22.34 10.18
C SER A 101 -3.41 22.25 11.06
N LYS A 102 -3.14 23.28 11.85
CA LYS A 102 -2.04 23.23 12.82
C LYS A 102 -2.33 22.27 13.99
N GLU A 103 -3.60 21.95 14.19
CA GLU A 103 -4.06 21.09 15.28
C GLU A 103 -4.10 19.60 14.88
N GLY A 104 -3.79 19.29 13.64
CA GLY A 104 -3.77 17.95 13.08
C GLY A 104 -4.29 17.88 11.66
N PHE A 105 -4.40 16.68 11.12
CA PHE A 105 -5.04 16.47 9.83
C PHE A 105 -5.86 15.17 9.81
N SER A 106 -6.91 15.18 8.99
CA SER A 106 -7.75 14.01 8.74
C SER A 106 -7.62 13.58 7.30
N PHE A 107 -7.59 12.29 7.06
CA PHE A 107 -7.55 11.76 5.71
C PHE A 107 -8.40 10.50 5.58
N LYS A 108 -8.85 10.24 4.35
CA LYS A 108 -9.51 9.02 3.95
C LYS A 108 -8.54 8.17 3.13
N ALA A 109 -8.49 6.89 3.43
CA ALA A 109 -7.72 5.92 2.69
C ALA A 109 -8.62 4.79 2.22
N ASN A 110 -8.60 4.50 0.92
CA ASN A 110 -9.16 3.27 0.40
C ASN A 110 -8.07 2.21 0.37
N VAL A 111 -8.27 1.15 1.12
CA VAL A 111 -7.30 0.08 1.30
C VAL A 111 -7.87 -1.25 0.85
N VAL A 112 -7.02 -2.07 0.25
CA VAL A 112 -7.33 -3.47 -0.06
C VAL A 112 -6.70 -4.33 1.03
N VAL A 113 -7.51 -5.21 1.61
CA VAL A 113 -7.09 -6.10 2.68
C VAL A 113 -6.95 -7.53 2.19
N GLU A 114 -6.22 -8.33 2.95
CA GLU A 114 -6.09 -9.76 2.70
C GLU A 114 -7.47 -10.43 2.78
N PRO A 115 -7.93 -11.16 1.74
CA PRO A 115 -9.20 -11.84 1.76
C PRO A 115 -9.19 -13.00 2.77
N GLU A 116 -10.25 -13.12 3.54
CA GLU A 116 -10.51 -14.33 4.31
C GLU A 116 -10.95 -15.43 3.34
N MET A 117 -10.12 -16.42 3.12
CA MET A 117 -10.42 -17.57 2.26
C MET A 117 -10.62 -18.83 3.09
N GLU A 118 -11.81 -19.35 3.02
CA GLU A 118 -12.10 -20.70 3.53
C GLU A 118 -11.98 -21.70 2.38
N ILE A 119 -11.04 -22.62 2.49
CA ILE A 119 -10.89 -23.69 1.51
C ILE A 119 -11.78 -24.85 1.95
N ASN A 120 -12.94 -24.94 1.33
CA ASN A 120 -13.90 -26.02 1.58
C ASN A 120 -13.74 -27.14 0.52
N ASN A 121 -13.97 -28.37 0.92
CA ASN A 121 -14.06 -29.54 0.03
C ASN A 121 -12.83 -29.81 -0.85
N TYR A 122 -11.62 -29.55 -0.34
CA TYR A 122 -10.38 -29.84 -1.06
C TYR A 122 -9.90 -31.29 -0.91
N LEU A 123 -10.48 -32.05 0.03
CA LEU A 123 -10.20 -33.48 0.24
C LEU A 123 -11.27 -34.32 -0.47
N GLY A 124 -10.83 -35.35 -1.19
CA GLY A 124 -11.73 -36.29 -1.85
C GLY A 124 -12.31 -35.78 -3.17
N ILE A 125 -11.64 -34.87 -3.85
CA ILE A 125 -12.04 -34.42 -5.20
C ILE A 125 -11.81 -35.57 -6.19
N GLU A 126 -12.92 -36.14 -6.68
CA GLU A 126 -12.88 -37.16 -7.73
C GLU A 126 -12.77 -36.47 -9.11
N VAL A 127 -11.69 -36.79 -9.82
CA VAL A 127 -11.47 -36.27 -11.17
C VAL A 127 -11.51 -37.45 -12.16
N THR A 128 -12.42 -37.35 -13.12
CA THR A 128 -12.47 -38.31 -14.24
C THR A 128 -11.30 -38.05 -15.20
N LYS A 129 -10.43 -39.06 -15.33
CA LYS A 129 -9.33 -38.98 -16.29
C LYS A 129 -9.91 -39.00 -17.71
N LYS A 130 -9.58 -37.97 -18.51
CA LYS A 130 -9.94 -37.95 -19.91
C LYS A 130 -9.23 -39.07 -20.65
N SER A 131 -9.94 -39.77 -21.57
CA SER A 131 -9.32 -40.78 -22.45
C SER A 131 -8.18 -40.12 -23.22
N THR A 132 -7.01 -40.78 -23.20
CA THR A 132 -5.82 -40.36 -23.96
C THR A 132 -5.70 -41.11 -25.28
N GLU A 133 -6.75 -41.83 -25.71
CA GLU A 133 -6.72 -42.50 -27.00
C GLU A 133 -6.72 -41.46 -28.13
N VAL A 134 -5.67 -41.49 -28.93
CA VAL A 134 -5.51 -40.64 -30.11
C VAL A 134 -6.16 -41.36 -31.28
N THR A 135 -7.31 -40.86 -31.72
CA THR A 135 -7.96 -41.35 -32.94
C THR A 135 -7.20 -40.89 -34.16
N GLU A 136 -7.22 -41.70 -35.27
CA GLU A 136 -6.50 -41.37 -36.51
C GLU A 136 -6.90 -40.01 -37.11
N SER A 137 -8.11 -39.53 -36.87
CA SER A 137 -8.54 -38.20 -37.27
C SER A 137 -7.82 -37.04 -36.56
N GLY A 138 -7.19 -37.29 -35.44
CA GLY A 138 -6.39 -36.31 -34.70
C GLY A 138 -4.94 -36.13 -35.16
N ARG A 139 -4.48 -36.95 -36.11
CA ARG A 139 -3.10 -36.98 -36.64
C ARG A 139 -2.78 -35.81 -37.62
N GLY A 140 -3.76 -35.05 -38.05
CA GLY A 140 -3.62 -33.98 -39.03
C GLY A 140 -3.38 -32.57 -38.53
N GLY A 141 -3.22 -32.34 -37.25
CA GLY A 141 -3.06 -31.02 -36.62
C GLY A 141 -1.59 -30.67 -36.36
N ASN A 142 -1.01 -30.02 -37.34
CA ASN A 142 0.09 -29.05 -37.29
C ASN A 142 1.15 -29.20 -36.17
N THR A 143 2.20 -29.92 -36.46
CA THR A 143 3.45 -29.95 -35.67
C THR A 143 4.28 -28.69 -35.90
N SER A 144 3.89 -27.58 -35.34
CA SER A 144 4.78 -26.45 -35.14
C SER A 144 4.81 -26.07 -33.63
N TRP A 145 5.29 -26.99 -32.86
CA TRP A 145 5.74 -26.65 -31.50
C TRP A 145 7.20 -26.26 -31.62
N ASN A 146 7.45 -24.96 -31.63
CA ASN A 146 8.77 -24.44 -31.39
C ASN A 146 9.22 -24.94 -30.03
N SER A 147 10.32 -25.68 -30.05
CA SER A 147 11.05 -26.12 -28.88
C SER A 147 11.59 -24.92 -28.09
N ALA A 148 10.80 -24.41 -27.19
CA ALA A 148 11.28 -23.62 -26.08
C ALA A 148 11.03 -24.46 -24.83
N SER A 149 11.99 -25.26 -24.45
CA SER A 149 12.04 -25.90 -23.17
C SER A 149 12.36 -24.87 -22.10
N PRO A 150 11.51 -24.60 -21.13
CA PRO A 150 12.00 -24.10 -19.87
C PRO A 150 12.40 -25.33 -19.05
N ASP A 151 13.68 -25.57 -19.02
CA ASP A 151 14.34 -26.39 -18.03
C ASP A 151 14.11 -25.75 -16.66
N SER A 152 13.19 -26.29 -15.90
CA SER A 152 13.05 -26.02 -14.48
C SER A 152 12.90 -27.36 -13.75
N GLY A 153 14.07 -27.84 -13.34
CA GLY A 153 14.17 -28.99 -12.46
C GLY A 153 13.41 -28.76 -11.15
N ILE A 154 12.24 -29.38 -11.06
CA ILE A 154 11.64 -29.69 -9.77
C ILE A 154 12.05 -31.12 -9.47
N GLN A 155 13.15 -31.27 -8.74
CA GLN A 155 13.51 -32.54 -8.11
C GLN A 155 12.56 -32.76 -6.93
N ASN A 156 11.59 -33.62 -7.13
CA ASN A 156 10.85 -34.23 -6.04
C ASN A 156 11.76 -35.21 -5.31
N SER A 157 12.32 -34.80 -4.19
CA SER A 157 12.88 -35.72 -3.20
C SER A 157 11.78 -36.12 -2.22
N LEU A 158 10.98 -37.11 -2.58
CA LEU A 158 10.28 -37.93 -1.63
C LEU A 158 11.12 -39.17 -1.42
N SER A 159 11.90 -39.19 -0.35
CA SER A 159 12.47 -40.43 0.24
C SER A 159 12.01 -40.51 1.67
N SER A 160 11.15 -41.48 1.86
CA SER A 160 11.11 -42.47 2.96
C SER A 160 11.56 -42.02 4.37
N VAL A 161 10.67 -41.90 5.31
CA VAL A 161 10.45 -42.82 6.47
C VAL A 161 9.11 -42.49 7.07
#